data_34529ea099816e3b9707d5aeb0005629
#
_entry.id   34529ea099816e3b9707d5aeb0005629
#
_cell.length_a   1.000
_cell.length_b   1.000
_cell.length_c   1.000
_cell.angle_alpha   90.00
_cell.angle_beta   90.00
_cell.angle_gamma   90.00
#
_symmetry.space_group_name_H-M   'P 1'
#
loop_
_entity.id
_entity.type
_entity.pdbx_description
1 polymer ?
#
loop_
_entity_poly.entity_id
_entity_poly.type
_entity_poly.pdbx_seq_one_letter_code
_entity_poly.pdbx_strand_id
1 'polypeptide(L)'
;MLMSISRRVVVTGASTGIGQATARLLAKQGWRVVAVARRRERLEALAAEIGCEYWAADLSDEAQVEEMAARVLEGGPVDALVNNAGGAIGVDSVADSDPARWSAMFDRNVLTALHCSRAFLPGMRERGGDLVFLTSTAAHDTYPGGGGYVAAKHAERIIANTLRQELVGEPVRIIEIAPGMVRTEEFSLNRLGSREAADRVYEGVAAPLVAEDIAEAIVWTLERPSHVNIDSMIVRPVAQATNTLVARNAPEA
;
A
#
# COMPACT_ATOMS: atom_id res chain seq x y z
N MET A 1 -10.01 30.71 -17.63
CA MET A 1 -10.13 29.63 -16.63
C MET A 1 -9.23 28.51 -17.13
N LEU A 2 -7.99 28.42 -16.62
CA LEU A 2 -7.07 27.33 -16.97
C LEU A 2 -7.72 26.04 -16.48
N MET A 3 -8.05 25.12 -17.36
CA MET A 3 -8.43 23.76 -16.98
C MET A 3 -7.26 23.19 -16.16
N SER A 4 -7.47 23.01 -14.88
CA SER A 4 -6.55 22.25 -14.04
C SER A 4 -6.44 20.86 -14.68
N ILE A 5 -5.25 20.52 -15.18
CA ILE A 5 -4.98 19.17 -15.69
C ILE A 5 -5.18 18.24 -14.49
N SER A 6 -6.19 17.37 -14.58
CA SER A 6 -6.48 16.41 -13.52
C SER A 6 -5.30 15.45 -13.40
N ARG A 7 -4.65 15.40 -12.23
CA ARG A 7 -3.53 14.48 -11.95
C ARG A 7 -4.00 13.04 -12.06
N ARG A 8 -3.13 12.15 -12.55
CA ARG A 8 -3.44 10.73 -12.74
C ARG A 8 -2.63 9.86 -11.78
N VAL A 9 -3.30 8.91 -11.13
CA VAL A 9 -2.68 8.05 -10.13
C VAL A 9 -2.99 6.58 -10.37
N VAL A 10 -1.97 5.74 -10.25
CA VAL A 10 -2.13 4.28 -10.19
C VAL A 10 -2.17 3.85 -8.72
N VAL A 11 -3.21 3.11 -8.33
CA VAL A 11 -3.34 2.53 -6.99
C VAL A 11 -3.31 1.01 -7.10
N THR A 12 -2.26 0.39 -6.57
CA THR A 12 -2.14 -1.07 -6.56
C THR A 12 -2.86 -1.67 -5.35
N GLY A 13 -3.35 -2.91 -5.47
CA GLY A 13 -4.14 -3.53 -4.40
C GLY A 13 -5.49 -2.85 -4.16
N ALA A 14 -6.06 -2.18 -5.16
CA ALA A 14 -7.25 -1.34 -5.05
C ALA A 14 -8.57 -2.12 -4.90
N SER A 15 -8.55 -3.45 -4.90
CA SER A 15 -9.78 -4.27 -4.81
C SER A 15 -10.37 -4.37 -3.40
N THR A 16 -9.69 -3.88 -2.36
CA THR A 16 -10.14 -3.96 -0.96
C THR A 16 -9.31 -3.04 -0.04
N GLY A 17 -9.80 -2.83 1.18
CA GLY A 17 -9.08 -2.21 2.28
C GLY A 17 -8.50 -0.83 1.95
N ILE A 18 -7.24 -0.60 2.35
CA ILE A 18 -6.59 0.72 2.21
C ILE A 18 -6.51 1.16 0.75
N GLY A 19 -6.16 0.27 -0.19
CA GLY A 19 -6.08 0.62 -1.61
C GLY A 19 -7.42 1.06 -2.19
N GLN A 20 -8.50 0.40 -1.81
CA GLN A 20 -9.85 0.76 -2.24
C GLN A 20 -10.29 2.10 -1.65
N ALA A 21 -10.06 2.32 -0.34
CA ALA A 21 -10.35 3.58 0.32
C ALA A 21 -9.53 4.75 -0.29
N THR A 22 -8.25 4.51 -0.59
CA THR A 22 -7.37 5.48 -1.26
C THR A 22 -7.89 5.83 -2.65
N ALA A 23 -8.28 4.84 -3.46
CA ALA A 23 -8.85 5.06 -4.79
C ALA A 23 -10.12 5.92 -4.74
N ARG A 24 -11.04 5.62 -3.79
CA ARG A 24 -12.26 6.41 -3.57
C ARG A 24 -11.95 7.86 -3.19
N LEU A 25 -11.04 8.05 -2.25
CA LEU A 25 -10.71 9.38 -1.77
C LEU A 25 -10.02 10.22 -2.85
N LEU A 26 -9.08 9.64 -3.60
CA LEU A 26 -8.41 10.31 -4.72
C LEU A 26 -9.39 10.70 -5.83
N ALA A 27 -10.32 9.82 -6.20
CA ALA A 27 -11.36 10.13 -7.17
C ALA A 27 -12.25 11.29 -6.69
N LYS A 28 -12.64 11.29 -5.40
CA LYS A 28 -13.40 12.39 -4.77
C LYS A 28 -12.64 13.72 -4.81
N GLN A 29 -11.31 13.69 -4.76
CA GLN A 29 -10.42 14.86 -4.88
C GLN A 29 -10.14 15.27 -6.34
N GLY A 30 -10.78 14.62 -7.32
CA GLY A 30 -10.67 14.96 -8.73
C GLY A 30 -9.46 14.33 -9.45
N TRP A 31 -8.79 13.35 -8.87
CA TRP A 31 -7.76 12.58 -9.55
C TRP A 31 -8.36 11.58 -10.53
N ARG A 32 -7.69 11.37 -11.66
CA ARG A 32 -7.96 10.25 -12.56
C ARG A 32 -7.29 9.00 -12.00
N VAL A 33 -8.08 8.11 -11.42
CA VAL A 33 -7.58 6.89 -10.77
C VAL A 33 -7.51 5.75 -11.76
N VAL A 34 -6.41 4.98 -11.71
CA VAL A 34 -6.27 3.66 -12.32
C VAL A 34 -6.15 2.64 -11.19
N ALA A 35 -7.19 1.86 -10.99
CA ALA A 35 -7.26 0.83 -9.95
C ALA A 35 -6.65 -0.49 -10.46
N VAL A 36 -5.63 -1.02 -9.77
CA VAL A 36 -4.95 -2.25 -10.18
C VAL A 36 -5.00 -3.30 -9.07
N ALA A 37 -5.45 -4.51 -9.40
CA ALA A 37 -5.43 -5.68 -8.51
C ALA A 37 -5.69 -6.96 -9.31
N ARG A 38 -5.66 -8.12 -8.66
CA ARG A 38 -5.93 -9.42 -9.32
C ARG A 38 -7.42 -9.68 -9.56
N ARG A 39 -8.31 -9.19 -8.68
CA ARG A 39 -9.74 -9.51 -8.70
C ARG A 39 -10.51 -8.55 -9.60
N ARG A 40 -10.73 -8.97 -10.84
CA ARG A 40 -11.43 -8.19 -11.87
C ARG A 40 -12.80 -7.71 -11.41
N GLU A 41 -13.64 -8.59 -10.90
CA GLU A 41 -15.03 -8.27 -10.49
C GLU A 41 -15.11 -7.15 -9.43
N ARG A 42 -14.17 -7.15 -8.47
CA ARG A 42 -14.08 -6.08 -7.47
C ARG A 42 -13.60 -4.76 -8.05
N LEU A 43 -12.71 -4.81 -9.04
CA LEU A 43 -12.26 -3.61 -9.75
C LEU A 43 -13.37 -3.04 -10.63
N GLU A 44 -14.16 -3.88 -11.29
CA GLU A 44 -15.34 -3.48 -12.08
C GLU A 44 -16.38 -2.77 -11.20
N ALA A 45 -16.65 -3.32 -10.02
CA ALA A 45 -17.54 -2.70 -9.05
C ALA A 45 -17.01 -1.32 -8.57
N LEU A 46 -15.71 -1.23 -8.26
CA LEU A 46 -15.09 0.03 -7.87
C LEU A 46 -15.11 1.04 -9.03
N ALA A 47 -14.82 0.61 -10.25
CA ALA A 47 -14.85 1.46 -11.45
C ALA A 47 -16.26 2.01 -11.73
N ALA A 48 -17.29 1.17 -11.57
CA ALA A 48 -18.68 1.61 -11.68
C ALA A 48 -19.08 2.62 -10.59
N GLU A 49 -18.52 2.49 -9.39
CA GLU A 49 -18.79 3.38 -8.25
C GLU A 49 -18.14 4.77 -8.40
N ILE A 50 -16.86 4.82 -8.76
CA ILE A 50 -16.07 6.07 -8.74
C ILE A 50 -15.67 6.58 -10.13
N GLY A 51 -16.04 5.89 -11.21
CA GLY A 51 -15.71 6.29 -12.58
C GLY A 51 -14.22 6.17 -12.93
N CYS A 52 -13.50 5.21 -12.35
CA CYS A 52 -12.06 5.04 -12.58
C CYS A 52 -11.74 4.03 -13.69
N GLU A 53 -10.52 4.13 -14.24
CA GLU A 53 -9.93 3.06 -15.05
C GLU A 53 -9.53 1.88 -14.15
N TYR A 54 -9.48 0.65 -14.69
CA TYR A 54 -8.99 -0.49 -13.91
C TYR A 54 -8.23 -1.50 -14.77
N TRP A 55 -7.31 -2.23 -14.12
CA TRP A 55 -6.55 -3.33 -14.71
C TRP A 55 -6.47 -4.52 -13.76
N ALA A 56 -6.81 -5.69 -14.25
CA ALA A 56 -6.64 -6.94 -13.52
C ALA A 56 -5.28 -7.55 -13.88
N ALA A 57 -4.33 -7.56 -12.92
CA ALA A 57 -2.99 -8.10 -13.10
C ALA A 57 -2.44 -8.71 -11.80
N ASP A 58 -1.61 -9.73 -11.91
CA ASP A 58 -0.74 -10.18 -10.83
C ASP A 58 0.56 -9.38 -10.90
N LEU A 59 0.75 -8.49 -9.93
CA LEU A 59 1.88 -7.57 -9.90
C LEU A 59 3.19 -8.22 -9.42
N SER A 60 3.17 -9.47 -8.99
CA SER A 60 4.37 -10.28 -8.76
C SER A 60 4.96 -10.84 -10.06
N ASP A 61 4.18 -10.84 -11.14
CA ASP A 61 4.59 -11.22 -12.49
C ASP A 61 5.04 -9.97 -13.28
N GLU A 62 6.34 -9.87 -13.56
CA GLU A 62 6.94 -8.71 -14.24
C GLU A 62 6.32 -8.47 -15.62
N ALA A 63 6.03 -9.52 -16.40
CA ALA A 63 5.45 -9.39 -17.73
C ALA A 63 4.04 -8.80 -17.70
N GLN A 64 3.21 -9.20 -16.72
CA GLN A 64 1.89 -8.60 -16.53
C GLN A 64 1.97 -7.13 -16.09
N VAL A 65 2.99 -6.76 -15.30
CA VAL A 65 3.20 -5.36 -14.92
C VAL A 65 3.62 -4.53 -16.13
N GLU A 66 4.53 -5.04 -16.97
CA GLU A 66 4.95 -4.35 -18.20
C GLU A 66 3.78 -4.13 -19.16
N GLU A 67 2.96 -5.15 -19.41
CA GLU A 67 1.76 -5.03 -20.24
C GLU A 67 0.77 -4.00 -19.64
N MET A 68 0.46 -4.11 -18.36
CA MET A 68 -0.42 -3.18 -17.66
C MET A 68 0.10 -1.75 -17.75
N ALA A 69 1.39 -1.52 -17.47
CA ALA A 69 1.98 -0.19 -17.50
C ALA A 69 1.98 0.42 -18.90
N ALA A 70 2.30 -0.36 -19.93
CA ALA A 70 2.22 0.09 -21.33
C ALA A 70 0.82 0.58 -21.67
N ARG A 71 -0.21 -0.20 -21.33
CA ARG A 71 -1.61 0.18 -21.58
C ARG A 71 -2.05 1.40 -20.77
N VAL A 72 -1.67 1.45 -19.51
CA VAL A 72 -1.96 2.63 -18.67
C VAL A 72 -1.33 3.88 -19.27
N LEU A 73 -0.09 3.82 -19.73
CA LEU A 73 0.62 4.96 -20.31
C LEU A 73 0.07 5.42 -21.68
N GLU A 74 -0.61 4.55 -22.44
CA GLU A 74 -1.38 4.96 -23.64
C GLU A 74 -2.47 5.99 -23.29
N GLY A 75 -3.07 5.90 -22.10
CA GLY A 75 -4.07 6.84 -21.59
C GLY A 75 -3.50 8.18 -21.06
N GLY A 76 -2.18 8.36 -21.12
CA GLY A 76 -1.46 9.55 -20.68
C GLY A 76 -0.52 9.31 -19.51
N PRO A 77 0.20 10.34 -19.08
CA PRO A 77 1.19 10.24 -18.01
C PRO A 77 0.55 9.87 -16.66
N VAL A 78 1.35 9.25 -15.81
CA VAL A 78 1.02 8.94 -14.42
C VAL A 78 1.80 9.90 -13.51
N ASP A 79 1.08 10.65 -12.69
CA ASP A 79 1.65 11.65 -11.79
C ASP A 79 1.96 11.05 -10.40
N ALA A 80 1.27 9.96 -10.03
CA ALA A 80 1.53 9.26 -8.78
C ALA A 80 1.33 7.75 -8.90
N LEU A 81 2.14 6.98 -8.18
CA LEU A 81 1.97 5.54 -7.98
C LEU A 81 1.85 5.26 -6.48
N VAL A 82 0.76 4.62 -6.08
CA VAL A 82 0.58 4.11 -4.72
C VAL A 82 0.85 2.61 -4.71
N ASN A 83 2.05 2.21 -4.28
CA ASN A 83 2.42 0.82 -4.03
C ASN A 83 1.77 0.35 -2.72
N ASN A 84 0.51 -0.09 -2.82
CA ASN A 84 -0.27 -0.58 -1.69
C ASN A 84 -0.48 -2.10 -1.75
N ALA A 85 -0.33 -2.73 -2.91
CA ALA A 85 -0.47 -4.18 -3.03
C ALA A 85 0.53 -4.90 -2.13
N GLY A 86 0.03 -5.83 -1.32
CA GLY A 86 0.85 -6.57 -0.37
C GLY A 86 0.01 -7.43 0.56
N GLY A 87 0.64 -7.96 1.61
CA GLY A 87 -0.05 -8.73 2.64
C GLY A 87 0.86 -9.71 3.37
N ALA A 88 0.34 -10.26 4.47
CA ALA A 88 1.01 -11.23 5.32
C ALA A 88 0.44 -12.64 5.12
N ILE A 89 1.23 -13.67 5.41
CA ILE A 89 0.86 -15.08 5.40
C ILE A 89 1.34 -15.70 6.71
N GLY A 90 0.40 -16.20 7.52
CA GLY A 90 0.70 -16.93 8.74
C GLY A 90 1.30 -16.08 9.87
N VAL A 91 1.56 -16.78 10.96
CA VAL A 91 2.16 -16.24 12.20
C VAL A 91 3.16 -17.23 12.81
N ASP A 92 3.76 -18.08 11.98
CA ASP A 92 4.67 -19.12 12.40
C ASP A 92 5.95 -18.53 13.03
N SER A 93 6.53 -19.23 13.99
CA SER A 93 7.87 -18.90 14.50
C SER A 93 8.91 -19.07 13.37
N VAL A 94 10.07 -18.46 13.49
CA VAL A 94 11.14 -18.64 12.50
C VAL A 94 11.55 -20.11 12.39
N ALA A 95 11.57 -20.82 13.52
CA ALA A 95 11.98 -22.23 13.56
C ALA A 95 10.98 -23.15 12.84
N ASP A 96 9.69 -22.84 12.88
CA ASP A 96 8.62 -23.69 12.33
C ASP A 96 8.08 -23.17 10.99
N SER A 97 8.64 -22.07 10.48
CA SER A 97 8.13 -21.40 9.29
C SER A 97 8.46 -22.15 7.99
N ASP A 98 7.53 -22.10 7.05
CA ASP A 98 7.72 -22.59 5.70
C ASP A 98 8.46 -21.54 4.82
N PRO A 99 9.66 -21.84 4.30
CA PRO A 99 10.38 -20.94 3.38
C PRO A 99 9.58 -20.51 2.15
N ALA A 100 8.68 -21.37 1.65
CA ALA A 100 7.83 -21.02 0.51
C ALA A 100 6.87 -19.88 0.84
N ARG A 101 6.35 -19.81 2.08
CA ARG A 101 5.53 -18.68 2.54
C ARG A 101 6.33 -17.38 2.64
N TRP A 102 7.61 -17.47 3.02
CA TRP A 102 8.50 -16.30 3.04
C TRP A 102 8.74 -15.77 1.63
N SER A 103 9.05 -16.65 0.69
CA SER A 103 9.21 -16.29 -0.72
C SER A 103 7.93 -15.63 -1.26
N ALA A 104 6.76 -16.21 -1.01
CA ALA A 104 5.48 -15.66 -1.43
C ALA A 104 5.18 -14.27 -0.79
N MET A 105 5.63 -14.03 0.45
CA MET A 105 5.53 -12.69 1.07
C MET A 105 6.50 -11.70 0.44
N PHE A 106 7.71 -12.15 0.06
CA PHE A 106 8.67 -11.31 -0.66
C PHE A 106 8.14 -10.92 -2.04
N ASP A 107 7.66 -11.87 -2.83
CA ASP A 107 7.07 -11.62 -4.16
C ASP A 107 5.92 -10.62 -4.07
N ARG A 108 5.00 -10.85 -3.12
CA ARG A 108 3.78 -10.06 -2.94
C ARG A 108 4.03 -8.62 -2.45
N ASN A 109 5.04 -8.38 -1.64
CA ASN A 109 5.30 -7.06 -1.05
C ASN A 109 6.47 -6.34 -1.73
N VAL A 110 7.55 -7.05 -2.04
CA VAL A 110 8.81 -6.46 -2.51
C VAL A 110 8.85 -6.40 -4.04
N LEU A 111 8.70 -7.54 -4.71
CA LEU A 111 8.78 -7.58 -6.18
C LEU A 111 7.63 -6.80 -6.82
N THR A 112 6.41 -6.90 -6.28
CA THR A 112 5.27 -6.10 -6.72
C THR A 112 5.59 -4.60 -6.71
N ALA A 113 6.13 -4.08 -5.59
CA ALA A 113 6.48 -2.66 -5.48
C ALA A 113 7.65 -2.27 -6.39
N LEU A 114 8.63 -3.15 -6.54
CA LEU A 114 9.77 -2.95 -7.43
C LEU A 114 9.34 -2.90 -8.90
N HIS A 115 8.58 -3.89 -9.38
CA HIS A 115 8.11 -3.95 -10.77
C HIS A 115 7.30 -2.71 -11.13
N CYS A 116 6.29 -2.35 -10.30
CA CYS A 116 5.47 -1.17 -10.55
C CYS A 116 6.30 0.13 -10.52
N SER A 117 7.21 0.27 -9.57
CA SER A 117 8.09 1.46 -9.51
C SER A 117 8.97 1.56 -10.76
N ARG A 118 9.61 0.47 -11.20
CA ARG A 118 10.42 0.44 -12.43
C ARG A 118 9.61 0.83 -13.67
N ALA A 119 8.37 0.40 -13.76
CA ALA A 119 7.52 0.64 -14.92
C ALA A 119 7.09 2.12 -15.07
N PHE A 120 6.82 2.82 -13.96
CA PHE A 120 6.31 4.20 -14.00
C PHE A 120 7.38 5.27 -13.74
N LEU A 121 8.47 4.93 -13.05
CA LEU A 121 9.55 5.87 -12.70
C LEU A 121 10.16 6.62 -13.89
N PRO A 122 10.44 6.02 -15.06
CA PRO A 122 11.04 6.76 -16.17
C PRO A 122 10.25 8.01 -16.56
N GLY A 123 8.93 7.90 -16.70
CA GLY A 123 8.09 9.05 -17.00
C GLY A 123 8.01 10.09 -15.88
N MET A 124 8.12 9.67 -14.62
CA MET A 124 8.13 10.58 -13.46
C MET A 124 9.45 11.36 -13.36
N ARG A 125 10.58 10.74 -13.72
CA ARG A 125 11.89 11.43 -13.76
C ARG A 125 11.89 12.60 -14.74
N GLU A 126 11.19 12.47 -15.86
CA GLU A 126 11.10 13.51 -16.88
C GLU A 126 10.17 14.67 -16.51
N ARG A 127 9.04 14.36 -15.85
CA ARG A 127 7.94 15.32 -15.67
C ARG A 127 7.64 15.70 -14.22
N GLY A 128 8.26 15.00 -13.30
CA GLY A 128 7.89 15.01 -11.90
C GLY A 128 6.84 13.94 -11.58
N GLY A 129 6.80 13.52 -10.32
CA GLY A 129 5.84 12.52 -9.86
C GLY A 129 6.07 12.07 -8.42
N ASP A 130 5.18 11.20 -7.96
CA ASP A 130 5.15 10.74 -6.59
C ASP A 130 5.12 9.20 -6.53
N LEU A 131 6.08 8.59 -5.84
CA LEU A 131 6.05 7.17 -5.48
C LEU A 131 5.72 7.02 -4.00
N VAL A 132 4.55 6.47 -3.70
CA VAL A 132 4.13 6.13 -2.34
C VAL A 132 4.31 4.64 -2.11
N PHE A 133 4.97 4.28 -1.01
CA PHE A 133 5.14 2.92 -0.54
C PHE A 133 4.32 2.71 0.74
N LEU A 134 3.34 1.82 0.68
CA LEU A 134 2.57 1.43 1.85
C LEU A 134 3.27 0.28 2.56
N THR A 135 4.19 0.62 3.44
CA THR A 135 4.94 -0.36 4.21
C THR A 135 4.12 -0.85 5.43
N SER A 136 4.64 -0.76 6.60
CA SER A 136 4.00 -1.09 7.88
C SER A 136 4.90 -0.66 9.03
N THR A 137 4.38 -0.56 10.24
CA THR A 137 5.22 -0.55 11.45
C THR A 137 6.10 -1.79 11.55
N ALA A 138 5.74 -2.90 10.88
CA ALA A 138 6.58 -4.09 10.70
C ALA A 138 7.86 -3.84 9.87
N ALA A 139 7.96 -2.73 9.14
CA ALA A 139 9.16 -2.30 8.43
C ALA A 139 10.15 -1.53 9.32
N HIS A 140 9.80 -1.25 10.58
CA HIS A 140 10.56 -0.44 11.52
C HIS A 140 10.89 -1.18 12.82
N ASP A 141 10.29 -2.35 13.05
CA ASP A 141 10.42 -3.12 14.27
C ASP A 141 10.14 -4.61 14.00
N THR A 142 10.45 -5.46 14.95
CA THR A 142 10.24 -6.90 14.87
C THR A 142 9.26 -7.38 15.93
N TYR A 143 8.65 -8.55 15.70
CA TYR A 143 7.79 -9.21 16.70
C TYR A 143 7.71 -10.72 16.47
N PRO A 144 7.48 -11.52 17.50
CA PRO A 144 7.31 -12.98 17.39
C PRO A 144 6.16 -13.33 16.42
N GLY A 145 6.35 -14.34 15.58
CA GLY A 145 5.38 -14.76 14.57
C GLY A 145 5.25 -13.81 13.37
N GLY A 146 6.08 -12.76 13.30
CA GLY A 146 6.07 -11.78 12.21
C GLY A 146 7.20 -11.97 11.21
N GLY A 147 8.12 -12.91 11.41
CA GLY A 147 9.41 -12.96 10.73
C GLY A 147 9.37 -12.74 9.21
N GLY A 148 8.59 -13.52 8.48
CA GLY A 148 8.52 -13.40 7.02
C GLY A 148 7.91 -12.07 6.55
N TYR A 149 6.84 -11.60 7.20
CA TYR A 149 6.22 -10.32 6.87
C TYR A 149 7.11 -9.13 7.24
N VAL A 150 7.75 -9.19 8.41
CA VAL A 150 8.73 -8.18 8.87
C VAL A 150 9.88 -8.08 7.87
N ALA A 151 10.47 -9.21 7.47
CA ALA A 151 11.56 -9.23 6.49
C ALA A 151 11.13 -8.61 5.15
N ALA A 152 9.95 -8.98 4.64
CA ALA A 152 9.42 -8.43 3.39
C ALA A 152 9.17 -6.91 3.49
N LYS A 153 8.56 -6.43 4.57
CA LYS A 153 8.28 -5.00 4.75
C LYS A 153 9.54 -4.16 5.01
N HIS A 154 10.55 -4.72 5.67
CA HIS A 154 11.87 -4.08 5.74
C HIS A 154 12.50 -3.97 4.34
N ALA A 155 12.45 -5.03 3.53
CA ALA A 155 12.97 -4.99 2.17
C ALA A 155 12.24 -3.98 1.29
N GLU A 156 10.92 -3.91 1.35
CA GLU A 156 10.11 -2.91 0.64
C GLU A 156 10.50 -1.47 1.06
N ARG A 157 10.67 -1.22 2.36
CA ARG A 157 11.14 0.07 2.87
C ARG A 157 12.52 0.44 2.32
N ILE A 158 13.43 -0.52 2.19
CA ILE A 158 14.77 -0.27 1.64
C ILE A 158 14.70 0.15 0.18
N ILE A 159 13.75 -0.34 -0.63
CA ILE A 159 13.53 0.17 -1.99
C ILE A 159 13.24 1.68 -1.94
N ALA A 160 12.30 2.12 -1.11
CA ALA A 160 11.97 3.54 -0.97
C ALA A 160 13.18 4.38 -0.52
N ASN A 161 13.92 3.90 0.48
CA ASN A 161 15.09 4.61 0.99
C ASN A 161 16.22 4.71 -0.04
N THR A 162 16.44 3.67 -0.84
CA THR A 162 17.46 3.64 -1.89
C THR A 162 17.07 4.58 -3.03
N LEU A 163 15.82 4.50 -3.51
CA LEU A 163 15.31 5.39 -4.56
C LEU A 163 15.45 6.87 -4.16
N ARG A 164 15.22 7.22 -2.90
CA ARG A 164 15.37 8.61 -2.41
C ARG A 164 16.81 9.11 -2.55
N GLN A 165 17.80 8.24 -2.40
CA GLN A 165 19.21 8.60 -2.59
C GLN A 165 19.60 8.65 -4.07
N GLU A 166 19.12 7.69 -4.86
CA GLU A 166 19.42 7.59 -6.30
C GLU A 166 18.80 8.74 -7.11
N LEU A 167 17.66 9.28 -6.66
CA LEU A 167 16.88 10.31 -7.35
C LEU A 167 17.08 11.72 -6.76
N VAL A 168 18.11 11.92 -5.93
CA VAL A 168 18.38 13.23 -5.34
C VAL A 168 18.58 14.29 -6.45
N GLY A 169 17.81 15.39 -6.37
CA GLY A 169 17.84 16.45 -7.39
C GLY A 169 16.88 16.21 -8.58
N GLU A 170 16.24 15.06 -8.67
CA GLU A 170 15.19 14.79 -9.66
C GLU A 170 13.80 15.20 -9.11
N PRO A 171 12.83 15.54 -9.98
CA PRO A 171 11.53 16.04 -9.55
C PRO A 171 10.59 14.91 -9.05
N VAL A 172 11.11 13.89 -8.40
CA VAL A 172 10.36 12.72 -7.91
C VAL A 172 10.34 12.70 -6.39
N ARG A 173 9.15 12.63 -5.80
CA ARG A 173 9.00 12.45 -4.36
C ARG A 173 8.87 10.98 -4.01
N ILE A 174 9.60 10.53 -3.00
CA ILE A 174 9.56 9.16 -2.48
C ILE A 174 8.99 9.18 -1.07
N ILE A 175 7.79 8.65 -0.91
CA ILE A 175 6.97 8.78 0.30
C ILE A 175 6.75 7.38 0.89
N GLU A 176 7.01 7.20 2.16
CA GLU A 176 6.66 6.00 2.91
C GLU A 176 5.48 6.28 3.85
N ILE A 177 4.45 5.44 3.81
CA ILE A 177 3.40 5.41 4.83
C ILE A 177 3.49 4.04 5.53
N ALA A 178 3.67 4.05 6.84
CA ALA A 178 3.87 2.86 7.68
C ALA A 178 2.73 2.70 8.70
N PRO A 179 1.62 2.04 8.34
CA PRO A 179 0.51 1.82 9.23
C PRO A 179 0.83 0.83 10.36
N GLY A 180 0.25 1.08 11.52
CA GLY A 180 0.14 0.10 12.60
C GLY A 180 -1.06 -0.81 12.43
N MET A 181 -1.86 -0.96 13.50
CA MET A 181 -3.04 -1.82 13.51
C MET A 181 -4.22 -1.16 12.78
N VAL A 182 -4.48 -1.61 11.56
CA VAL A 182 -5.61 -1.16 10.73
C VAL A 182 -6.61 -2.29 10.59
N ARG A 183 -7.86 -2.07 10.99
CA ARG A 183 -8.96 -3.01 10.73
C ARG A 183 -9.42 -2.87 9.30
N THR A 184 -9.14 -3.89 8.48
CA THR A 184 -9.61 -4.00 7.11
C THR A 184 -10.38 -5.31 6.91
N GLU A 185 -11.14 -5.40 5.83
CA GLU A 185 -11.98 -6.58 5.53
C GLU A 185 -11.16 -7.89 5.46
N GLU A 186 -9.94 -7.84 4.91
CA GLU A 186 -9.26 -9.05 4.46
C GLU A 186 -7.84 -9.26 5.02
N PHE A 187 -7.14 -8.23 5.51
CA PHE A 187 -5.73 -8.39 5.89
C PHE A 187 -5.53 -9.48 6.95
N SER A 188 -6.24 -9.36 8.08
CA SER A 188 -6.15 -10.34 9.17
C SER A 188 -6.74 -11.69 8.77
N LEU A 189 -7.82 -11.69 7.98
CA LEU A 189 -8.44 -12.92 7.45
C LEU A 189 -7.46 -13.69 6.56
N ASN A 190 -6.83 -13.03 5.60
CA ASN A 190 -5.86 -13.65 4.68
C ASN A 190 -4.60 -14.13 5.39
N ARG A 191 -4.18 -13.41 6.45
CA ARG A 191 -3.02 -13.78 7.26
C ARG A 191 -3.29 -15.00 8.12
N LEU A 192 -4.47 -15.07 8.77
CA LEU A 192 -4.78 -16.04 9.83
C LEU A 192 -5.67 -17.20 9.36
N GLY A 193 -6.27 -17.08 8.17
CA GLY A 193 -7.07 -18.14 7.54
C GLY A 193 -8.48 -18.32 8.10
N SER A 194 -8.89 -17.58 9.14
CA SER A 194 -10.25 -17.64 9.68
C SER A 194 -10.74 -16.27 10.15
N ARG A 195 -12.05 -16.03 10.02
CA ARG A 195 -12.67 -14.78 10.46
C ARG A 195 -12.60 -14.61 11.98
N GLU A 196 -12.82 -15.69 12.72
CA GLU A 196 -12.73 -15.68 14.18
C GLU A 196 -11.33 -15.27 14.66
N ALA A 197 -10.26 -15.82 14.08
CA ALA A 197 -8.89 -15.43 14.40
C ALA A 197 -8.62 -13.96 13.99
N ALA A 198 -9.17 -13.51 12.87
CA ALA A 198 -9.05 -12.14 12.40
C ALA A 198 -9.73 -11.14 13.36
N ASP A 199 -10.92 -11.47 13.86
CA ASP A 199 -11.66 -10.60 14.78
C ASP A 199 -10.96 -10.50 16.14
N ARG A 200 -10.39 -11.60 16.64
CA ARG A 200 -9.58 -11.61 17.89
C ARG A 200 -8.38 -10.66 17.87
N VAL A 201 -7.83 -10.34 16.69
CA VAL A 201 -6.73 -9.36 16.57
C VAL A 201 -7.13 -8.01 17.16
N TYR A 202 -8.38 -7.61 17.00
CA TYR A 202 -8.89 -6.29 17.38
C TYR A 202 -9.68 -6.30 18.69
N GLU A 203 -9.85 -7.47 19.31
CA GLU A 203 -10.61 -7.62 20.56
C GLU A 203 -10.02 -6.77 21.68
N GLY A 204 -10.89 -5.99 22.35
CA GLY A 204 -10.51 -5.08 23.42
C GLY A 204 -9.76 -3.82 22.97
N VAL A 205 -9.47 -3.63 21.69
CA VAL A 205 -8.87 -2.39 21.17
C VAL A 205 -9.96 -1.37 20.92
N ALA A 206 -9.94 -0.27 21.68
CA ALA A 206 -11.03 0.72 21.67
C ALA A 206 -11.29 1.34 20.28
N ALA A 207 -10.26 1.68 19.52
CA ALA A 207 -10.36 2.30 18.20
C ALA A 207 -9.13 1.91 17.36
N PRO A 208 -9.12 0.73 16.72
CA PRO A 208 -8.11 0.42 15.72
C PRO A 208 -8.31 1.38 14.53
N LEU A 209 -7.22 1.70 13.81
CA LEU A 209 -7.35 2.47 12.57
C LEU A 209 -8.25 1.73 11.58
N VAL A 210 -8.87 2.49 10.69
CA VAL A 210 -9.63 2.00 9.54
C VAL A 210 -8.89 2.33 8.24
N ALA A 211 -9.34 1.77 7.13
CA ALA A 211 -8.72 1.98 5.84
C ALA A 211 -8.70 3.46 5.43
N GLU A 212 -9.74 4.18 5.78
CA GLU A 212 -9.95 5.61 5.51
C GLU A 212 -8.89 6.49 6.19
N ASP A 213 -8.47 6.18 7.42
CA ASP A 213 -7.41 6.93 8.13
C ASP A 213 -6.10 6.91 7.35
N ILE A 214 -5.78 5.76 6.75
CA ILE A 214 -4.56 5.61 5.95
C ILE A 214 -4.72 6.22 4.57
N ALA A 215 -5.90 6.13 3.97
CA ALA A 215 -6.19 6.82 2.71
C ALA A 215 -6.04 8.35 2.86
N GLU A 216 -6.52 8.92 3.96
CA GLU A 216 -6.34 10.35 4.27
C GLU A 216 -4.86 10.72 4.42
N ALA A 217 -4.07 9.91 5.11
CA ALA A 217 -2.63 10.12 5.24
C ALA A 217 -1.93 10.10 3.87
N ILE A 218 -2.25 9.11 3.00
CA ILE A 218 -1.71 9.03 1.64
C ILE A 218 -2.06 10.28 0.84
N VAL A 219 -3.35 10.64 0.78
CA VAL A 219 -3.82 11.78 0.00
C VAL A 219 -3.21 13.08 0.51
N TRP A 220 -3.15 13.27 1.83
CA TRP A 220 -2.51 14.44 2.43
C TRP A 220 -1.05 14.60 1.98
N THR A 221 -0.27 13.52 1.89
CA THR A 221 1.13 13.61 1.42
C THR A 221 1.22 13.98 -0.05
N LEU A 222 0.33 13.45 -0.89
CA LEU A 222 0.27 13.76 -2.33
C LEU A 222 -0.11 15.21 -2.62
N GLU A 223 -0.85 15.86 -1.71
CA GLU A 223 -1.27 17.26 -1.81
C GLU A 223 -0.20 18.27 -1.33
N ARG A 224 0.92 17.81 -0.82
CA ARG A 224 2.00 18.73 -0.43
C ARG A 224 2.61 19.40 -1.65
N PRO A 225 3.15 20.63 -1.52
CA PRO A 225 3.90 21.28 -2.60
C PRO A 225 5.01 20.37 -3.14
N SER A 226 5.31 20.45 -4.42
CA SER A 226 6.24 19.53 -5.11
C SER A 226 7.66 19.49 -4.52
N HIS A 227 8.10 20.54 -3.83
CA HIS A 227 9.39 20.59 -3.15
C HIS A 227 9.38 20.01 -1.73
N VAL A 228 8.20 19.56 -1.25
CA VAL A 228 8.04 18.97 0.10
C VAL A 228 7.89 17.45 -0.05
N ASN A 229 8.91 16.71 0.36
CA ASN A 229 8.87 15.26 0.45
C ASN A 229 8.57 14.83 1.90
N ILE A 230 7.63 13.93 2.09
CA ILE A 230 7.38 13.28 3.39
C ILE A 230 8.07 11.92 3.34
N ASP A 231 9.27 11.86 3.90
CA ASP A 231 10.12 10.69 3.81
C ASP A 231 9.49 9.43 4.41
N SER A 232 8.88 9.58 5.60
CA SER A 232 8.21 8.48 6.28
C SER A 232 7.15 9.03 7.24
N MET A 233 5.98 8.40 7.24
CA MET A 233 4.89 8.70 8.15
C MET A 233 4.42 7.40 8.81
N ILE A 234 4.69 7.27 10.12
CA ILE A 234 4.22 6.14 10.92
C ILE A 234 2.89 6.51 11.56
N VAL A 235 1.83 5.74 11.25
CA VAL A 235 0.47 6.00 11.74
C VAL A 235 0.00 4.81 12.60
N ARG A 236 -0.28 5.06 13.88
CA ARG A 236 -0.78 4.05 14.82
C ARG A 236 -2.09 4.50 15.46
N PRO A 237 -2.98 3.57 15.83
CA PRO A 237 -4.06 3.94 16.74
C PRO A 237 -3.48 4.36 18.11
N VAL A 238 -4.17 5.23 18.81
CA VAL A 238 -3.72 5.70 20.13
C VAL A 238 -3.48 4.53 21.10
N ALA A 239 -4.21 3.43 20.95
CA ALA A 239 -4.06 2.22 21.76
C ALA A 239 -2.77 1.43 21.47
N GLN A 240 -2.01 1.73 20.40
CA GLN A 240 -0.84 0.94 20.00
C GLN A 240 0.47 1.72 20.19
N ALA A 241 1.36 1.22 21.04
CA ALA A 241 2.72 1.78 21.22
C ALA A 241 3.75 1.09 20.32
N THR A 242 3.77 -0.26 20.29
CA THR A 242 4.65 -1.08 19.43
C THR A 242 3.84 -2.14 18.68
N ASN A 243 4.50 -3.00 17.91
CA ASN A 243 3.81 -4.12 17.25
C ASN A 243 3.23 -5.16 18.23
N THR A 244 3.68 -5.17 19.47
CA THR A 244 3.25 -6.11 20.53
C THR A 244 2.58 -5.43 21.71
N LEU A 245 2.89 -4.16 21.98
CA LEU A 245 2.31 -3.42 23.10
C LEU A 245 1.09 -2.63 22.63
N VAL A 246 -0.08 -3.19 22.93
CA VAL A 246 -1.40 -2.62 22.57
C VAL A 246 -2.25 -2.59 23.82
N ALA A 247 -2.84 -1.45 24.14
CA ALA A 247 -3.82 -1.32 25.20
C ALA A 247 -5.12 -2.04 24.81
N ARG A 248 -5.57 -2.95 25.67
CA ARG A 248 -6.83 -3.67 25.51
C ARG A 248 -7.66 -3.45 26.77
N ASN A 249 -8.85 -2.91 26.60
CA ASN A 249 -9.81 -2.84 27.71
C ASN A 249 -10.26 -4.26 28.04
N ALA A 250 -10.42 -4.57 29.32
CA ALA A 250 -11.10 -5.81 29.70
C ALA A 250 -12.50 -5.79 29.07
N PRO A 251 -13.03 -6.93 28.59
CA PRO A 251 -14.43 -6.99 28.21
C PRO A 251 -15.26 -6.51 29.40
N GLU A 252 -16.22 -5.63 29.15
CA GLU A 252 -17.21 -5.26 30.17
C GLU A 252 -17.89 -6.56 30.63
N ALA A 253 -17.85 -6.82 31.93
CA ALA A 253 -18.35 -8.02 32.56
C ALA A 253 -19.88 -8.09 32.53
#